data_2c1eb261bd07161593d66f162e6ad115
#
_entry.id   2c1eb261bd07161593d66f162e6ad115
#
_cell.length_a   1.000
_cell.length_b   1.000
_cell.length_c   1.000
_cell.angle_alpha   90.00
_cell.angle_beta   90.00
_cell.angle_gamma   90.00
#
_symmetry.space_group_name_H-M   'P 1'
#
loop_
_entity.id
_entity.type
_entity.pdbx_description
1 polymer ?
#
loop_
_entity_poly.entity_id
_entity_poly.type
_entity_poly.pdbx_seq_one_letter_code
_entity_poly.pdbx_strand_id
1 'polypeptide(L)'
;LMLDMIHQQLPDTVVYVQSITPVRPEVSAQERHAGLNKDRLCRINDELAAIALEKNCYFLNLWEALADENGDLKAEYAQPDGYHLKPEGYTAWVEYLSTHTVSAA
;
A
#
# COMPACT_ATOMS: atom_id res chain seq x y z
N LEU A 1 -18.59 7.13 6.89
CA LEU A 1 -17.30 6.63 6.40
C LEU A 1 -17.50 5.87 5.10
N MET A 2 -16.58 6.02 4.16
CA MET A 2 -16.69 5.42 2.83
C MET A 2 -16.87 3.90 2.86
N LEU A 3 -16.14 3.19 3.71
CA LEU A 3 -16.26 1.74 3.83
C LEU A 3 -17.62 1.29 4.32
N ASP A 4 -18.21 2.04 5.25
CA ASP A 4 -19.55 1.74 5.74
C ASP A 4 -20.58 1.91 4.64
N MET A 5 -20.44 2.94 3.80
CA MET A 5 -21.35 3.16 2.68
C MET A 5 -21.26 2.04 1.64
N ILE A 6 -20.06 1.55 1.35
CA ILE A 6 -19.86 0.44 0.43
C ILE A 6 -20.55 -0.82 0.96
N HIS A 7 -20.36 -1.16 2.23
CA HIS A 7 -20.97 -2.33 2.83
C HIS A 7 -22.50 -2.22 2.88
N GLN A 8 -23.00 -1.00 3.11
CA GLN A 8 -24.45 -0.77 3.16
C GLN A 8 -25.11 -0.92 1.80
N GLN A 9 -24.48 -0.39 0.75
CA GLN A 9 -25.04 -0.39 -0.59
C GLN A 9 -24.67 -1.63 -1.41
N LEU A 10 -23.53 -2.25 -1.13
CA LEU A 10 -23.00 -3.41 -1.85
C LEU A 10 -22.55 -4.48 -0.85
N PRO A 11 -23.49 -5.07 -0.08
CA PRO A 11 -23.15 -5.94 1.04
C PRO A 11 -22.39 -7.22 0.65
N ASP A 12 -22.54 -7.68 -0.59
CA ASP A 12 -21.88 -8.89 -1.07
C ASP A 12 -20.54 -8.61 -1.74
N THR A 13 -20.11 -7.35 -1.78
CA THR A 13 -18.85 -6.96 -2.41
C THR A 13 -17.68 -7.18 -1.45
N VAL A 14 -16.63 -7.85 -1.93
CA VAL A 14 -15.38 -8.00 -1.19
C VAL A 14 -14.58 -6.72 -1.34
N VAL A 15 -14.20 -6.10 -0.23
CA VAL A 15 -13.47 -4.83 -0.22
C VAL A 15 -12.05 -5.07 0.29
N TYR A 16 -11.08 -4.51 -0.42
CA TYR A 16 -9.67 -4.55 -0.06
C TYR A 16 -9.18 -3.15 0.23
N VAL A 17 -8.48 -2.99 1.36
CA VAL A 17 -7.79 -1.75 1.72
C VAL A 17 -6.31 -1.99 1.45
N GLN A 18 -5.70 -1.18 0.60
CA GLN A 18 -4.28 -1.31 0.28
C GLN A 18 -3.46 -0.37 1.15
N SER A 19 -2.28 -0.82 1.56
CA SER A 19 -1.32 0.03 2.25
C SER A 19 -0.83 1.15 1.33
N ILE A 20 -0.25 2.19 1.94
CA ILE A 20 0.51 3.17 1.18
C ILE A 20 1.81 2.49 0.72
N THR A 21 2.26 2.77 -0.50
CA THR A 21 3.48 2.18 -1.03
C THR A 21 4.72 2.71 -0.30
N PRO A 22 5.78 1.92 -0.17
CA PRO A 22 7.03 2.41 0.38
C PRO A 22 7.68 3.44 -0.55
N VAL A 23 8.65 4.19 -0.04
CA VAL A 23 9.42 5.19 -0.80
C VAL A 23 10.90 4.97 -0.58
N ARG A 24 11.74 5.56 -1.44
CA ARG A 24 13.18 5.55 -1.23
C ARG A 24 13.54 6.49 -0.08
N PRO A 25 14.56 6.17 0.72
CA PRO A 25 14.93 7.00 1.88
C PRO A 25 15.34 8.43 1.48
N GLU A 26 15.82 8.64 0.27
CA GLU A 26 16.22 9.95 -0.22
C GLU A 26 15.05 10.94 -0.34
N VAL A 27 13.82 10.43 -0.44
CA VAL A 27 12.63 11.28 -0.57
C VAL A 27 12.43 12.15 0.67
N SER A 28 12.57 11.59 1.85
CA SER A 28 12.36 12.33 3.09
C SER A 28 13.44 13.36 3.37
N ALA A 29 14.58 13.27 2.67
CA ALA A 29 15.64 14.27 2.78
C ALA A 29 15.28 15.57 2.04
N GLN A 30 14.28 15.55 1.16
CA GLN A 30 13.81 16.74 0.47
C GLN A 30 12.79 17.47 1.35
N GLU A 31 12.98 18.75 1.56
CA GLU A 31 12.17 19.55 2.49
C GLU A 31 10.66 19.39 2.24
N ARG A 32 10.22 19.51 0.99
CA ARG A 32 8.78 19.43 0.66
C ARG A 32 8.21 18.01 0.74
N HIS A 33 9.06 16.99 0.87
CA HIS A 33 8.65 15.59 0.98
C HIS A 33 9.03 14.96 2.32
N ALA A 34 9.38 15.77 3.31
CA ALA A 34 9.81 15.26 4.61
C ALA A 34 8.73 14.41 5.30
N GLY A 35 7.45 14.64 4.99
CA GLY A 35 6.34 13.84 5.50
C GLY A 35 6.27 12.42 4.92
N LEU A 36 6.98 12.14 3.83
CA LEU A 36 7.03 10.82 3.21
C LEU A 36 8.17 10.00 3.78
N ASN A 37 8.26 9.94 5.10
CA ASN A 37 9.27 9.12 5.77
C ASN A 37 8.69 7.76 6.16
N LYS A 38 9.57 6.77 6.27
CA LYS A 38 9.20 5.38 6.52
C LYS A 38 8.37 5.22 7.80
N ASP A 39 8.79 5.86 8.89
CA ASP A 39 8.11 5.72 10.18
C ASP A 39 6.68 6.24 10.12
N ARG A 40 6.47 7.37 9.47
CA ARG A 40 5.13 7.94 9.31
C ARG A 40 4.26 7.07 8.41
N LEU A 41 4.82 6.57 7.31
CA LEU A 41 4.09 5.70 6.39
C LEU A 41 3.71 4.39 7.07
N CYS A 42 4.61 3.80 7.87
CA CYS A 42 4.30 2.60 8.62
C CYS A 42 3.17 2.81 9.63
N ARG A 43 3.15 3.95 10.32
CA ARG A 43 2.07 4.28 11.26
C ARG A 43 0.73 4.43 10.55
N ILE A 44 0.72 5.08 9.38
CA ILE A 44 -0.50 5.22 8.58
C ILE A 44 -0.98 3.83 8.13
N ASN A 45 -0.07 2.97 7.70
CA ASN A 45 -0.42 1.62 7.28
C ASN A 45 -0.98 0.79 8.44
N ASP A 46 -0.44 0.92 9.64
CA ASP A 46 -0.99 0.26 10.82
C ASP A 46 -2.42 0.72 11.10
N GLU A 47 -2.70 2.01 10.96
CA GLU A 47 -4.04 2.54 11.12
C GLU A 47 -4.99 2.05 10.03
N LEU A 48 -4.52 1.96 8.78
CA LEU A 48 -5.33 1.41 7.68
C LEU A 48 -5.65 -0.06 7.92
N ALA A 49 -4.70 -0.84 8.40
CA ALA A 49 -4.92 -2.25 8.72
C ALA A 49 -5.96 -2.41 9.84
N ALA A 50 -5.90 -1.56 10.86
CA ALA A 50 -6.87 -1.57 11.96
C ALA A 50 -8.28 -1.21 11.46
N ILE A 51 -8.40 -0.21 10.59
CA ILE A 51 -9.68 0.18 10.01
C ILE A 51 -10.24 -0.96 9.15
N ALA A 52 -9.41 -1.59 8.34
CA ALA A 52 -9.83 -2.71 7.51
C ALA A 52 -10.40 -3.84 8.36
N LEU A 53 -9.73 -4.19 9.46
CA LEU A 53 -10.20 -5.23 10.38
C LEU A 53 -11.53 -4.83 11.02
N GLU A 54 -11.66 -3.59 11.50
CA GLU A 54 -12.87 -3.08 12.14
C GLU A 54 -14.06 -3.09 11.19
N LYS A 55 -13.84 -2.81 9.91
CA LYS A 55 -14.90 -2.70 8.90
C LYS A 55 -15.08 -3.97 8.07
N ASN A 56 -14.50 -5.08 8.49
CA ASN A 56 -14.59 -6.37 7.79
C ASN A 56 -14.09 -6.31 6.34
N CYS A 57 -13.02 -5.58 6.12
CA CYS A 57 -12.32 -5.51 4.83
C CYS A 57 -11.01 -6.28 4.92
N TYR A 58 -10.52 -6.77 3.78
CA TYR A 58 -9.18 -7.33 3.72
C TYR A 58 -8.16 -6.21 3.61
N PHE A 59 -6.98 -6.42 4.20
CA PHE A 59 -5.88 -5.47 4.09
C PHE A 59 -4.77 -6.07 3.23
N LEU A 60 -4.30 -5.31 2.24
CA LEU A 60 -3.20 -5.70 1.37
C LEU A 60 -1.97 -4.90 1.73
N ASN A 61 -0.96 -5.57 2.27
CA ASN A 61 0.30 -4.93 2.64
C ASN A 61 1.25 -4.95 1.44
N LEU A 62 1.21 -3.88 0.64
CA LEU A 62 2.02 -3.77 -0.58
C LEU A 62 3.52 -3.76 -0.31
N TRP A 63 3.94 -3.51 0.92
CA TRP A 63 5.36 -3.53 1.28
C TRP A 63 5.96 -4.93 1.13
N GLU A 64 5.15 -5.98 1.24
CA GLU A 64 5.62 -7.35 1.00
C GLU A 64 6.15 -7.54 -0.42
N ALA A 65 5.58 -6.84 -1.39
CA ALA A 65 5.98 -6.94 -2.80
C ALA A 65 6.99 -5.87 -3.20
N LEU A 66 6.96 -4.70 -2.58
CA LEU A 66 7.63 -3.51 -3.07
C LEU A 66 8.79 -3.03 -2.20
N ALA A 67 8.82 -3.40 -0.92
CA ALA A 67 9.86 -2.96 0.00
C ALA A 67 11.04 -3.92 0.02
N ASP A 68 12.22 -3.37 0.26
CA ASP A 68 13.43 -4.16 0.49
C ASP A 68 13.52 -4.58 1.96
N GLU A 69 14.62 -5.21 2.34
CA GLU A 69 14.84 -5.70 3.71
C GLU A 69 14.88 -4.60 4.77
N ASN A 70 15.13 -3.36 4.35
CA ASN A 70 15.17 -2.19 5.23
C ASN A 70 13.82 -1.47 5.33
N GLY A 71 12.80 -1.92 4.60
CA GLY A 71 11.50 -1.27 4.56
C GLY A 71 11.44 -0.07 3.63
N ASP A 72 12.38 0.05 2.71
CA ASP A 72 12.40 1.09 1.69
C ASP A 72 11.93 0.53 0.35
N LEU A 73 11.37 1.39 -0.51
CA LEU A 73 11.02 0.97 -1.86
C LEU A 73 12.26 0.44 -2.57
N LYS A 74 12.16 -0.72 -3.20
CA LYS A 74 13.28 -1.29 -3.94
C LYS A 74 13.74 -0.33 -5.01
N ALA A 75 15.05 -0.09 -5.09
CA ALA A 75 15.62 0.85 -6.05
C ALA A 75 15.26 0.49 -7.49
N GLU A 76 15.19 -0.79 -7.80
CA GLU A 76 14.82 -1.30 -9.13
C GLU A 76 13.38 -1.00 -9.52
N TYR A 77 12.52 -0.66 -8.56
CA TYR A 77 11.11 -0.32 -8.78
C TYR A 77 10.84 1.19 -8.73
N ALA A 78 11.83 1.98 -8.34
CA ALA A 78 11.64 3.41 -8.09
C ALA A 78 12.04 4.26 -9.29
N GLN A 79 11.20 5.26 -9.63
CA GLN A 79 11.59 6.33 -10.53
C GLN A 79 12.63 7.23 -9.87
N PRO A 80 13.31 8.11 -10.62
CA PRO A 80 14.31 9.00 -10.04
C PRO A 80 13.82 9.88 -8.88
N ASP A 81 12.50 10.17 -8.82
CA ASP A 81 11.92 10.93 -7.72
C ASP A 81 11.85 10.14 -6.41
N GLY A 82 12.00 8.82 -6.44
CA GLY A 82 12.05 7.95 -5.26
C GLY A 82 10.71 7.51 -4.71
N TYR A 83 9.59 7.97 -5.27
CA TYR A 83 8.26 7.56 -4.78
C TYR A 83 7.30 7.09 -5.85
N HIS A 84 7.51 7.41 -7.11
CA HIS A 84 6.73 6.82 -8.20
C HIS A 84 7.37 5.51 -8.65
N LEU A 85 6.54 4.58 -9.13
CA LEU A 85 7.01 3.26 -9.53
C LEU A 85 7.38 3.22 -11.01
N LYS A 86 8.43 2.45 -11.31
CA LYS A 86 8.75 2.05 -12.69
C LYS A 86 7.79 0.94 -13.13
N PRO A 87 7.74 0.61 -14.44
CA PRO A 87 6.92 -0.52 -14.91
C PRO A 87 7.16 -1.83 -14.16
N GLU A 88 8.41 -2.12 -13.77
CA GLU A 88 8.75 -3.31 -13.00
C GLU A 88 8.07 -3.33 -11.62
N GLY A 89 7.93 -2.16 -11.00
CA GLY A 89 7.22 -2.02 -9.74
C GLY A 89 5.72 -2.29 -9.89
N TYR A 90 5.12 -1.78 -10.95
CA TYR A 90 3.71 -2.05 -11.23
C TYR A 90 3.47 -3.52 -11.55
N THR A 91 4.39 -4.17 -12.24
CA THR A 91 4.30 -5.61 -12.50
C THR A 91 4.31 -6.39 -11.19
N ALA A 92 5.21 -6.06 -10.27
CA ALA A 92 5.27 -6.69 -8.96
C ALA A 92 3.97 -6.47 -8.17
N TRP A 93 3.40 -5.28 -8.26
CA TRP A 93 2.13 -4.94 -7.62
C TRP A 93 1.00 -5.82 -8.15
N VAL A 94 0.87 -5.92 -9.49
CA VAL A 94 -0.17 -6.75 -10.12
C VAL A 94 0.00 -8.22 -9.75
N GLU A 95 1.21 -8.73 -9.74
CA GLU A 95 1.48 -10.10 -9.33
C GLU A 95 1.08 -10.35 -7.87
N TYR A 96 1.38 -9.39 -6.99
CA TYR A 96 0.97 -9.48 -5.59
C TYR A 96 -0.55 -9.54 -5.47
N LEU A 97 -1.27 -8.67 -6.18
CA LEU A 97 -2.73 -8.67 -6.15
C LEU A 97 -3.30 -10.00 -6.64
N SER A 98 -2.70 -10.61 -7.67
CA SER A 98 -3.21 -11.86 -8.23
C SER A 98 -3.10 -13.04 -7.26
N THR A 99 -2.17 -12.98 -6.30
CA THR A 99 -1.93 -14.05 -5.33
C THR A 99 -2.47 -13.77 -3.93
N HIS A 100 -2.89 -12.54 -3.66
CA HIS A 100 -3.32 -12.11 -2.32
C HIS A 100 -4.78 -11.64 -2.26
N THR A 101 -5.52 -11.77 -3.35
CA THR A 101 -6.95 -11.46 -3.38
C THR A 101 -7.76 -12.75 -3.44
N VAL A 102 -8.96 -12.73 -2.83
CA VAL A 102 -9.84 -13.88 -2.89
C VAL A 102 -10.55 -13.92 -4.24
N SER A 103 -10.83 -15.13 -4.71
CA SER A 103 -11.59 -15.31 -5.95
C SER A 103 -13.03 -14.83 -5.74
N ALA A 104 -13.58 -14.16 -6.77
CA ALA A 104 -14.97 -13.71 -6.77
C ALA A 104 -15.97 -14.78 -7.19
N ALA A 105 -15.56 -16.02 -7.20
CA ALA A 105 -16.41 -17.14 -7.63
C ALA A 105 -17.59 -17.37 -6.71
#